data_eae93a2ca3df9b7d25e15dc62a35fa5d
#
_entry.id   eae93a2ca3df9b7d25e15dc62a35fa5d
#
_cell.length_a   1.000
_cell.length_b   1.000
_cell.length_c   1.000
_cell.angle_alpha   90.00
_cell.angle_beta   90.00
_cell.angle_gamma   90.00
#
_symmetry.space_group_name_H-M   'P 1'
#
loop_
_entity.id
_entity.type
_entity.pdbx_description
1 polymer ?
#
loop_
_entity_poly.entity_id
_entity_poly.type
_entity_poly.pdbx_seq_one_letter_code
_entity_poly.pdbx_strand_id
1 'polypeptide(L)'
;MKSPVYGSVWIAVIWTCGLVCPSAAIEVQPAQTQVRLALDRGKEAAAHRQAPETLYARFGSDDDLHPGGFLVTKLAGLSVMATHMALRGLEPSAADIAQVTKAPTMLVSTVILGDNPSFAVNSYMVLDQGGRVVKPVTVRVDGQASRSQAWPESPKFRAKVVATFRYVDFDPNAPTTIIIFPATGGEVRFTLSFADIE
;
A
#
# COMPACT_ATOMS: atom_id res chain seq x y z
N MET A 1 -76.90 -5.67 19.80
CA MET A 1 -75.84 -6.62 19.40
C MET A 1 -74.84 -5.87 18.56
N LYS A 2 -73.64 -5.55 19.08
CA LYS A 2 -72.58 -4.86 18.39
C LYS A 2 -71.40 -5.82 18.21
N SER A 3 -71.00 -6.16 17.02
CA SER A 3 -69.87 -7.01 16.74
C SER A 3 -68.59 -6.20 16.78
N PRO A 4 -67.48 -6.72 17.34
CA PRO A 4 -66.19 -6.06 17.26
C PRO A 4 -65.46 -6.42 15.96
N VAL A 5 -64.94 -5.40 15.30
CA VAL A 5 -64.07 -5.51 14.13
C VAL A 5 -62.63 -5.71 14.64
N TYR A 6 -62.04 -6.87 14.35
CA TYR A 6 -60.61 -7.12 14.59
C TYR A 6 -59.79 -6.60 13.44
N GLY A 7 -59.05 -5.51 13.68
CA GLY A 7 -58.06 -4.99 12.75
C GLY A 7 -56.76 -5.80 12.86
N SER A 8 -56.39 -6.51 11.79
CA SER A 8 -55.09 -7.20 11.69
C SER A 8 -53.98 -6.20 11.39
N VAL A 9 -53.06 -6.01 12.32
CA VAL A 9 -51.85 -5.22 12.14
C VAL A 9 -50.79 -6.12 11.47
N TRP A 10 -50.43 -5.83 10.23
CA TRP A 10 -49.31 -6.46 9.54
C TRP A 10 -48.03 -5.72 9.92
N ILE A 11 -47.16 -6.36 10.71
CA ILE A 11 -45.82 -5.86 10.99
C ILE A 11 -44.92 -6.26 9.80
N ALA A 12 -44.57 -5.29 8.97
CA ALA A 12 -43.58 -5.47 7.93
C ALA A 12 -42.17 -5.45 8.57
N VAL A 13 -41.56 -6.61 8.66
CA VAL A 13 -40.16 -6.76 9.08
C VAL A 13 -39.29 -6.35 7.87
N ILE A 14 -38.78 -5.13 7.92
CA ILE A 14 -37.79 -4.66 6.94
C ILE A 14 -36.46 -5.30 7.30
N TRP A 15 -36.05 -6.32 6.55
CA TRP A 15 -34.68 -6.84 6.55
C TRP A 15 -33.78 -5.81 5.89
N THR A 16 -33.11 -4.99 6.70
CA THR A 16 -31.98 -4.18 6.24
C THR A 16 -30.81 -5.13 5.99
N CYS A 17 -30.65 -5.56 4.73
CA CYS A 17 -29.42 -6.19 4.26
C CYS A 17 -28.32 -5.13 4.35
N GLY A 18 -27.60 -5.10 5.47
CA GLY A 18 -26.40 -4.29 5.62
C GLY A 18 -25.40 -4.76 4.55
N LEU A 19 -25.18 -3.93 3.55
CA LEU A 19 -24.04 -4.07 2.65
C LEU A 19 -22.77 -3.92 3.51
N VAL A 20 -22.24 -5.06 3.97
CA VAL A 20 -20.88 -5.13 4.49
C VAL A 20 -20.01 -4.85 3.26
N CYS A 21 -19.58 -3.59 3.10
CA CYS A 21 -18.45 -3.31 2.22
C CYS A 21 -17.29 -4.15 2.76
N PRO A 22 -16.73 -5.06 1.97
CA PRO A 22 -15.50 -5.73 2.38
C PRO A 22 -14.46 -4.65 2.63
N SER A 23 -13.93 -4.59 3.84
CA SER A 23 -12.73 -3.82 4.16
C SER A 23 -11.68 -4.20 3.12
N ALA A 24 -11.15 -3.23 2.41
CA ALA A 24 -10.19 -3.46 1.35
C ALA A 24 -8.85 -3.86 1.98
N ALA A 25 -8.66 -5.15 2.17
CA ALA A 25 -7.36 -5.74 2.53
C ALA A 25 -6.43 -5.73 1.31
N ILE A 26 -5.13 -5.86 1.55
CA ILE A 26 -4.17 -6.08 0.45
C ILE A 26 -4.61 -7.31 -0.36
N GLU A 27 -5.11 -7.07 -1.58
CA GLU A 27 -5.68 -8.13 -2.40
C GLU A 27 -4.58 -9.00 -3.03
N VAL A 28 -4.44 -10.23 -2.55
CA VAL A 28 -3.44 -11.19 -3.06
C VAL A 28 -3.88 -11.83 -4.38
N GLN A 29 -5.19 -12.03 -4.55
CA GLN A 29 -5.80 -12.59 -5.76
C GLN A 29 -6.95 -11.69 -6.24
N PRO A 30 -6.64 -10.58 -6.93
CA PRO A 30 -7.64 -9.62 -7.33
C PRO A 30 -8.72 -10.25 -8.21
N ALA A 31 -9.99 -10.04 -7.87
CA ALA A 31 -11.11 -10.39 -8.72
C ALA A 31 -11.10 -9.54 -10.00
N GLN A 32 -11.70 -10.04 -11.08
CA GLN A 32 -11.70 -9.35 -12.37
C GLN A 32 -12.36 -7.95 -12.30
N THR A 33 -13.35 -7.78 -11.42
CA THR A 33 -13.96 -6.49 -11.14
C THR A 33 -12.98 -5.50 -10.49
N GLN A 34 -12.18 -5.95 -9.54
CA GLN A 34 -11.15 -5.14 -8.87
C GLN A 34 -10.04 -4.75 -9.86
N VAL A 35 -9.61 -5.70 -10.70
CA VAL A 35 -8.64 -5.42 -11.78
C VAL A 35 -9.16 -4.30 -12.70
N ARG A 36 -10.43 -4.38 -13.12
CA ARG A 36 -11.05 -3.34 -13.97
C ARG A 36 -11.06 -1.98 -13.27
N LEU A 37 -11.53 -1.93 -12.03
CA LEU A 37 -11.56 -0.70 -11.23
C LEU A 37 -10.16 -0.08 -11.08
N ALA A 38 -9.14 -0.90 -10.84
CA ALA A 38 -7.76 -0.41 -10.74
C ALA A 38 -7.26 0.18 -12.08
N LEU A 39 -7.57 -0.45 -13.19
CA LEU A 39 -7.21 0.06 -14.52
C LEU A 39 -7.95 1.38 -14.85
N ASP A 40 -9.23 1.46 -14.52
CA ASP A 40 -10.04 2.66 -14.73
C ASP A 40 -9.52 3.82 -13.86
N ARG A 41 -9.20 3.56 -12.59
CA ARG A 41 -8.54 4.54 -11.69
C ARG A 41 -7.23 5.08 -12.29
N GLY A 42 -6.42 4.20 -12.89
CA GLY A 42 -5.19 4.62 -13.56
C GLY A 42 -5.42 5.49 -14.80
N LYS A 43 -6.42 5.16 -15.63
CA LYS A 43 -6.82 5.98 -16.78
C LYS A 43 -7.32 7.36 -16.34
N GLU A 44 -8.13 7.41 -15.28
CA GLU A 44 -8.63 8.66 -14.70
C GLU A 44 -7.50 9.54 -14.16
N ALA A 45 -6.55 8.94 -13.43
CA ALA A 45 -5.36 9.64 -12.95
C ALA A 45 -4.54 10.25 -14.11
N ALA A 46 -4.40 9.53 -15.23
CA ALA A 46 -3.74 10.05 -16.43
C ALA A 46 -4.51 11.23 -17.05
N ALA A 47 -5.86 11.13 -17.16
CA ALA A 47 -6.70 12.19 -17.68
C ALA A 47 -6.57 13.48 -16.85
N HIS A 48 -6.45 13.36 -15.55
CA HIS A 48 -6.23 14.47 -14.60
C HIS A 48 -4.76 14.85 -14.42
N ARG A 49 -3.82 14.23 -15.15
CA ARG A 49 -2.36 14.43 -15.03
C ARG A 49 -1.84 14.28 -13.60
N GLN A 50 -2.46 13.40 -12.82
CA GLN A 50 -1.98 13.08 -11.48
C GLN A 50 -0.66 12.32 -11.55
N ALA A 51 0.23 12.58 -10.60
CA ALA A 51 1.49 11.85 -10.49
C ALA A 51 1.19 10.38 -10.14
N PRO A 52 1.75 9.38 -10.87
CA PRO A 52 1.46 7.96 -10.62
C PRO A 52 1.74 7.52 -9.18
N GLU A 53 2.68 8.18 -8.52
CA GLU A 53 3.08 7.90 -7.13
C GLU A 53 1.96 8.17 -6.12
N THR A 54 0.95 8.97 -6.48
CA THR A 54 -0.22 9.24 -5.63
C THR A 54 -1.19 8.05 -5.55
N LEU A 55 -1.01 7.06 -6.43
CA LEU A 55 -1.84 5.86 -6.48
C LEU A 55 -1.33 4.73 -5.58
N TYR A 56 -0.16 4.89 -4.97
CA TYR A 56 0.36 3.93 -4.00
C TYR A 56 -0.26 4.15 -2.61
N ALA A 57 -0.41 3.07 -1.86
CA ALA A 57 -0.78 3.14 -0.45
C ALA A 57 0.38 3.71 0.37
N ARG A 58 0.24 4.93 0.88
CA ARG A 58 1.27 5.66 1.62
C ARG A 58 1.18 5.39 3.10
N PHE A 59 2.31 5.52 3.78
CA PHE A 59 2.41 5.43 5.23
C PHE A 59 3.52 6.33 5.77
N GLY A 60 3.45 6.65 7.06
CA GLY A 60 4.38 7.59 7.68
C GLY A 60 4.08 9.03 7.26
N SER A 61 5.10 9.85 7.14
CA SER A 61 4.94 11.25 6.74
C SER A 61 5.05 11.45 5.23
N ASP A 62 4.33 12.44 4.72
CA ASP A 62 4.41 12.87 3.32
C ASP A 62 5.45 13.99 3.12
N ASP A 63 6.00 14.53 4.20
CA ASP A 63 7.05 15.53 4.12
C ASP A 63 8.45 14.90 4.00
N ASP A 64 9.41 15.67 3.49
CA ASP A 64 10.78 15.22 3.25
C ASP A 64 11.67 15.24 4.49
N LEU A 65 11.14 15.68 5.65
CA LEU A 65 11.88 15.80 6.91
C LEU A 65 11.55 14.71 7.94
N HIS A 66 10.56 13.88 7.63
CA HIS A 66 10.16 12.74 8.47
C HIS A 66 10.16 11.45 7.66
N PRO A 67 10.44 10.31 8.29
CA PRO A 67 10.38 9.02 7.59
C PRO A 67 8.98 8.70 7.08
N GLY A 68 8.90 8.15 5.88
CA GLY A 68 7.65 7.73 5.27
C GLY A 68 7.89 6.77 4.11
N GLY A 69 6.82 6.32 3.49
CA GLY A 69 6.95 5.38 2.39
C GLY A 69 5.62 5.00 1.75
N PHE A 70 5.67 3.95 0.95
CA PHE A 70 4.51 3.42 0.26
C PHE A 70 4.64 1.92 0.00
N LEU A 71 3.49 1.30 -0.21
CA LEU A 71 3.34 -0.09 -0.63
C LEU A 71 2.94 -0.14 -2.10
N VAL A 72 3.56 -1.05 -2.84
CA VAL A 72 3.14 -1.40 -4.20
C VAL A 72 2.41 -2.73 -4.12
N THR A 73 1.09 -2.65 -3.94
CA THR A 73 0.18 -3.80 -4.03
C THR A 73 -0.12 -4.13 -5.49
N LYS A 74 -0.78 -5.26 -5.76
CA LYS A 74 -1.19 -5.61 -7.13
C LYS A 74 -2.15 -4.59 -7.73
N LEU A 75 -3.14 -4.12 -6.95
CA LEU A 75 -4.11 -3.14 -7.42
C LEU A 75 -3.46 -1.78 -7.68
N ALA A 76 -2.62 -1.30 -6.75
CA ALA A 76 -1.86 -0.08 -6.96
C ALA A 76 -0.91 -0.19 -8.18
N GLY A 77 -0.24 -1.33 -8.35
CA GLY A 77 0.61 -1.60 -9.50
C GLY A 77 -0.15 -1.57 -10.83
N LEU A 78 -1.38 -2.11 -10.88
CA LEU A 78 -2.26 -2.03 -12.06
C LEU A 78 -2.65 -0.58 -12.37
N SER A 79 -3.03 0.20 -11.35
CA SER A 79 -3.40 1.60 -11.52
C SER A 79 -2.24 2.43 -12.06
N VAL A 80 -1.05 2.28 -11.48
CA VAL A 80 0.17 2.98 -11.93
C VAL A 80 0.57 2.57 -13.34
N MET A 81 0.53 1.28 -13.66
CA MET A 81 0.79 0.79 -15.02
C MET A 81 -0.19 1.41 -16.02
N ALA A 82 -1.50 1.40 -15.73
CA ALA A 82 -2.51 1.98 -16.59
C ALA A 82 -2.29 3.49 -16.78
N THR A 83 -1.91 4.22 -15.71
CA THR A 83 -1.58 5.65 -15.80
C THR A 83 -0.41 5.89 -16.75
N HIS A 84 0.70 5.17 -16.59
CA HIS A 84 1.86 5.33 -17.46
C HIS A 84 1.57 5.01 -18.92
N MET A 85 0.74 4.00 -19.18
CA MET A 85 0.35 3.63 -20.55
C MET A 85 -0.60 4.66 -21.14
N ALA A 86 -1.63 5.10 -20.40
CA ALA A 86 -2.58 6.11 -20.85
C ALA A 86 -1.91 7.45 -21.18
N LEU A 87 -0.93 7.90 -20.39
CA LEU A 87 -0.13 9.10 -20.68
C LEU A 87 0.65 9.01 -22.00
N ARG A 88 0.86 7.81 -22.53
CA ARG A 88 1.51 7.55 -23.84
C ARG A 88 0.50 7.20 -24.93
N GLY A 89 -0.80 7.29 -24.66
CA GLY A 89 -1.86 6.90 -25.60
C GLY A 89 -1.97 5.38 -25.82
N LEU A 90 -1.49 4.58 -24.86
CA LEU A 90 -1.51 3.11 -24.92
C LEU A 90 -2.51 2.53 -23.90
N GLU A 91 -2.93 1.30 -24.13
CA GLU A 91 -3.71 0.52 -23.18
C GLU A 91 -2.95 -0.74 -22.73
N PRO A 92 -3.10 -1.16 -21.44
CA PRO A 92 -2.52 -2.40 -20.96
C PRO A 92 -3.05 -3.61 -21.72
N SER A 93 -2.14 -4.46 -22.20
CA SER A 93 -2.50 -5.74 -22.80
C SER A 93 -2.86 -6.77 -21.71
N ALA A 94 -3.50 -7.88 -22.11
CA ALA A 94 -3.77 -8.99 -21.22
C ALA A 94 -2.48 -9.58 -20.59
N ALA A 95 -1.35 -9.52 -21.31
CA ALA A 95 -0.06 -9.98 -20.82
C ALA A 95 0.50 -9.04 -19.73
N ASP A 96 0.37 -7.71 -19.90
CA ASP A 96 0.79 -6.72 -18.90
C ASP A 96 -0.01 -6.88 -17.62
N ILE A 97 -1.33 -7.01 -17.73
CA ILE A 97 -2.23 -7.24 -16.60
C ILE A 97 -1.86 -8.54 -15.88
N ALA A 98 -1.64 -9.62 -16.63
CA ALA A 98 -1.27 -10.90 -16.06
C ALA A 98 0.08 -10.85 -15.34
N GLN A 99 1.05 -10.08 -15.84
CA GLN A 99 2.35 -9.88 -15.19
C GLN A 99 2.20 -9.27 -13.80
N VAL A 100 1.36 -8.24 -13.64
CA VAL A 100 1.14 -7.59 -12.35
C VAL A 100 0.29 -8.46 -11.42
N THR A 101 -0.81 -9.05 -11.91
CA THR A 101 -1.73 -9.84 -11.08
C THR A 101 -1.10 -11.14 -10.58
N LYS A 102 -0.17 -11.73 -11.34
CA LYS A 102 0.56 -12.94 -10.96
C LYS A 102 1.85 -12.68 -10.18
N ALA A 103 2.22 -11.40 -9.96
CA ALA A 103 3.41 -11.08 -9.17
C ALA A 103 3.34 -11.76 -7.78
N PRO A 104 4.38 -12.52 -7.39
CA PRO A 104 4.36 -13.27 -6.13
C PRO A 104 4.68 -12.42 -4.92
N THR A 105 5.11 -11.17 -5.12
CA THR A 105 5.63 -10.30 -4.06
C THR A 105 4.96 -8.93 -4.05
N MET A 106 4.86 -8.37 -2.85
CA MET A 106 4.58 -6.96 -2.58
C MET A 106 5.90 -6.21 -2.40
N LEU A 107 5.97 -4.98 -2.88
CA LEU A 107 7.12 -4.10 -2.64
C LEU A 107 6.77 -3.05 -1.59
N VAL A 108 7.69 -2.85 -0.66
CA VAL A 108 7.67 -1.78 0.34
C VAL A 108 8.83 -0.84 0.04
N SER A 109 8.54 0.43 -0.14
CA SER A 109 9.55 1.48 -0.35
C SER A 109 9.44 2.49 0.79
N THR A 110 10.55 2.75 1.47
CA THR A 110 10.63 3.73 2.57
C THR A 110 11.74 4.73 2.31
N VAL A 111 11.55 5.95 2.80
CA VAL A 111 12.60 6.95 2.96
C VAL A 111 12.90 7.07 4.43
N ILE A 112 14.16 6.92 4.79
CA ILE A 112 14.69 7.11 6.14
C ILE A 112 15.69 8.26 6.14
N LEU A 113 15.94 8.81 7.31
CA LEU A 113 16.74 10.03 7.48
C LEU A 113 17.89 9.77 8.44
N GLY A 114 19.00 10.51 8.28
CA GLY A 114 20.17 10.40 9.12
C GLY A 114 21.18 11.51 8.90
N ASP A 115 22.25 11.54 9.70
CA ASP A 115 23.25 12.59 9.67
C ASP A 115 24.58 12.20 9.01
N ASN A 116 24.68 10.97 8.52
CA ASN A 116 25.86 10.45 7.83
C ASN A 116 25.46 10.02 6.40
N PRO A 117 26.25 10.34 5.36
CA PRO A 117 25.92 9.96 3.98
C PRO A 117 25.86 8.44 3.73
N SER A 118 26.45 7.63 4.61
CA SER A 118 26.40 6.16 4.52
C SER A 118 25.47 5.50 5.55
N PHE A 119 24.63 6.26 6.27
CA PHE A 119 23.82 5.76 7.39
C PHE A 119 22.88 4.60 6.98
N ALA A 120 22.43 4.59 5.74
CA ALA A 120 21.49 3.58 5.23
C ALA A 120 22.17 2.34 4.64
N VAL A 121 23.49 2.37 4.40
CA VAL A 121 24.24 1.23 3.84
C VAL A 121 24.06 0.02 4.75
N ASN A 122 23.68 -1.14 4.17
CA ASN A 122 23.36 -2.37 4.90
C ASN A 122 22.12 -2.28 5.81
N SER A 123 21.25 -1.29 5.63
CA SER A 123 19.95 -1.28 6.30
C SER A 123 19.14 -2.52 5.95
N TYR A 124 18.33 -2.97 6.88
CA TYR A 124 17.46 -4.14 6.71
C TYR A 124 16.02 -3.78 7.07
N MET A 125 15.07 -4.47 6.46
CA MET A 125 13.63 -4.25 6.68
C MET A 125 12.94 -5.56 6.95
N VAL A 126 11.99 -5.58 7.89
CA VAL A 126 11.10 -6.72 8.15
C VAL A 126 9.67 -6.23 8.31
N LEU A 127 8.71 -7.16 8.19
CA LEU A 127 7.34 -6.96 8.67
C LEU A 127 7.18 -7.74 9.98
N ASP A 128 6.57 -7.11 10.98
CA ASP A 128 6.17 -7.74 12.22
C ASP A 128 4.65 -7.80 12.32
N GLN A 129 4.10 -8.99 12.45
CA GLN A 129 2.68 -9.26 12.59
C GLN A 129 2.41 -9.91 13.95
N GLY A 130 2.36 -9.09 15.01
CA GLY A 130 2.08 -9.57 16.36
C GLY A 130 3.17 -10.48 16.92
N GLY A 131 4.45 -10.20 16.65
CA GLY A 131 5.62 -10.99 17.05
C GLY A 131 6.08 -12.03 16.02
N ARG A 132 5.30 -12.23 14.94
CA ARG A 132 5.73 -13.03 13.79
C ARG A 132 6.52 -12.15 12.84
N VAL A 133 7.82 -12.35 12.78
CA VAL A 133 8.71 -11.60 11.89
C VAL A 133 8.73 -12.24 10.50
N VAL A 134 8.34 -11.46 9.50
CA VAL A 134 8.38 -11.83 8.07
C VAL A 134 9.63 -11.20 7.46
N LYS A 135 10.51 -12.05 6.92
CA LYS A 135 11.75 -11.61 6.27
C LYS A 135 11.52 -11.27 4.81
N PRO A 136 12.18 -10.25 4.27
CA PRO A 136 12.11 -9.90 2.86
C PRO A 136 12.81 -10.95 1.98
N VAL A 137 12.37 -11.06 0.73
CA VAL A 137 13.08 -11.81 -0.32
C VAL A 137 14.31 -11.05 -0.79
N THR A 138 14.17 -9.72 -0.92
CA THR A 138 15.27 -8.83 -1.31
C THR A 138 15.17 -7.53 -0.52
N VAL A 139 16.33 -6.94 -0.24
CA VAL A 139 16.45 -5.56 0.27
C VAL A 139 17.44 -4.82 -0.63
N ARG A 140 17.08 -3.62 -1.02
CA ARG A 140 17.93 -2.67 -1.74
C ARG A 140 17.94 -1.36 -0.98
N VAL A 141 19.10 -0.77 -0.89
CA VAL A 141 19.30 0.53 -0.24
C VAL A 141 20.13 1.43 -1.15
N ASP A 142 19.95 2.72 -1.03
CA ASP A 142 20.83 3.68 -1.68
C ASP A 142 22.25 3.53 -1.14
N GLY A 143 23.22 3.30 -2.01
CA GLY A 143 24.64 3.12 -1.60
C GLY A 143 25.23 4.39 -1.02
N GLN A 144 24.68 5.55 -1.38
CA GLN A 144 24.98 6.87 -0.84
C GLN A 144 23.70 7.66 -0.68
N ALA A 145 23.49 8.18 0.53
CA ALA A 145 22.31 8.99 0.84
C ALA A 145 22.41 10.38 0.17
N SER A 146 21.28 10.87 -0.30
CA SER A 146 21.13 12.23 -0.83
C SER A 146 20.99 13.24 0.32
N ARG A 147 21.32 14.49 0.07
CA ARG A 147 21.02 15.58 1.03
C ARG A 147 19.53 15.68 1.27
N SER A 148 19.13 15.88 2.51
CA SER A 148 17.76 16.21 2.88
C SER A 148 17.45 17.68 2.58
N GLN A 149 16.20 18.08 2.73
CA GLN A 149 15.81 19.49 2.64
C GLN A 149 16.32 20.33 3.84
N ALA A 150 16.64 19.68 4.97
CA ALA A 150 17.18 20.35 6.15
C ALA A 150 18.69 20.69 6.04
N TRP A 151 19.40 20.17 5.01
CA TRP A 151 20.83 20.41 4.89
C TRP A 151 21.21 21.90 5.01
N PRO A 152 22.23 22.27 5.79
CA PRO A 152 23.19 21.45 6.54
C PRO A 152 22.74 21.03 7.94
N GLU A 153 21.52 21.35 8.35
CA GLU A 153 20.96 20.97 9.65
C GLU A 153 20.49 19.50 9.66
N SER A 154 20.29 18.95 10.86
CA SER A 154 19.76 17.59 11.04
C SER A 154 18.23 17.54 10.76
N PRO A 155 17.78 16.46 10.11
CA PRO A 155 18.53 15.36 9.51
C PRO A 155 19.19 15.73 8.17
N LYS A 156 20.51 15.50 8.04
CA LYS A 156 21.30 15.99 6.89
C LYS A 156 21.09 15.19 5.61
N PHE A 157 20.75 13.93 5.72
CA PHE A 157 20.68 13.00 4.59
C PHE A 157 19.38 12.21 4.60
N ARG A 158 18.95 11.82 3.40
CA ARG A 158 17.83 10.92 3.15
C ARG A 158 18.27 9.76 2.28
N ALA A 159 17.75 8.58 2.54
CA ALA A 159 18.04 7.39 1.76
C ALA A 159 16.79 6.53 1.60
N LYS A 160 16.70 5.84 0.46
CA LYS A 160 15.63 4.91 0.17
C LYS A 160 16.04 3.50 0.57
N VAL A 161 15.13 2.80 1.25
CA VAL A 161 15.20 1.37 1.53
C VAL A 161 14.01 0.72 0.87
N VAL A 162 14.25 -0.26 0.00
CA VAL A 162 13.21 -0.97 -0.74
C VAL A 162 13.32 -2.45 -0.43
N ALA A 163 12.24 -3.07 0.00
CA ALA A 163 12.18 -4.50 0.28
C ALA A 163 11.01 -5.16 -0.45
N THR A 164 11.16 -6.44 -0.82
CA THR A 164 10.08 -7.24 -1.39
C THR A 164 9.73 -8.38 -0.46
N PHE A 165 8.43 -8.63 -0.28
CA PHE A 165 7.88 -9.68 0.58
C PHE A 165 6.95 -10.57 -0.22
N ARG A 166 7.06 -11.91 -0.07
CA ARG A 166 6.13 -12.82 -0.73
C ARG A 166 4.78 -12.77 -0.05
N TYR A 167 3.72 -12.70 -0.84
CA TYR A 167 2.34 -12.71 -0.32
C TYR A 167 2.01 -13.94 0.54
N VAL A 168 2.68 -15.08 0.28
CA VAL A 168 2.48 -16.30 1.04
C VAL A 168 3.15 -16.32 2.42
N ASP A 169 4.02 -15.35 2.71
CA ASP A 169 4.78 -15.30 3.95
C ASP A 169 4.12 -14.42 5.02
N PHE A 170 3.12 -13.61 4.68
CA PHE A 170 2.42 -12.73 5.62
C PHE A 170 0.89 -12.82 5.45
N ASP A 171 0.15 -12.41 6.49
CA ASP A 171 -1.31 -12.30 6.44
C ASP A 171 -1.70 -10.90 5.90
N PRO A 172 -2.41 -10.82 4.76
CA PRO A 172 -2.82 -9.54 4.18
C PRO A 172 -3.89 -8.80 5.00
N ASN A 173 -4.48 -9.43 6.02
CA ASN A 173 -5.50 -8.83 6.87
C ASN A 173 -4.96 -8.44 8.26
N ALA A 174 -3.73 -8.86 8.59
CA ALA A 174 -3.19 -8.63 9.92
C ALA A 174 -2.65 -7.21 10.10
N PRO A 175 -2.80 -6.63 11.31
CA PRO A 175 -2.04 -5.46 11.72
C PRO A 175 -0.55 -5.74 11.55
N THR A 176 0.15 -4.83 10.87
CA THR A 176 1.54 -5.04 10.48
C THR A 176 2.38 -3.84 10.86
N THR A 177 3.53 -4.08 11.48
CA THR A 177 4.54 -3.06 11.71
C THR A 177 5.70 -3.27 10.72
N ILE A 178 5.97 -2.29 9.88
CA ILE A 178 7.18 -2.24 9.06
C ILE A 178 8.30 -1.73 9.95
N ILE A 179 9.38 -2.51 10.09
CA ILE A 179 10.53 -2.15 10.90
C ILE A 179 11.76 -2.08 10.01
N ILE A 180 12.45 -0.93 10.03
CA ILE A 180 13.70 -0.71 9.32
C ILE A 180 14.80 -0.56 10.35
N PHE A 181 15.89 -1.28 10.15
CA PHE A 181 17.10 -1.24 10.97
C PHE A 181 18.22 -0.57 10.17
N PRO A 182 18.49 0.73 10.38
CA PRO A 182 19.65 1.38 9.79
C PRO A 182 20.95 0.75 10.33
N ALA A 183 21.99 0.67 9.50
CA ALA A 183 23.27 0.10 9.93
C ALA A 183 23.95 0.91 11.06
N THR A 184 23.61 2.17 11.20
CA THR A 184 24.12 3.04 12.28
C THR A 184 23.44 2.80 13.63
N GLY A 185 22.49 1.87 13.70
CA GLY A 185 21.72 1.54 14.91
C GLY A 185 20.38 2.25 14.98
N GLY A 186 19.59 1.86 15.98
CA GLY A 186 18.21 2.30 16.11
C GLY A 186 17.25 1.53 15.19
N GLU A 187 16.01 1.99 15.18
CA GLU A 187 14.97 1.44 14.30
C GLU A 187 13.96 2.52 13.92
N VAL A 188 13.41 2.39 12.71
CA VAL A 188 12.28 3.19 12.24
C VAL A 188 11.08 2.28 12.09
N ARG A 189 9.96 2.63 12.71
CA ARG A 189 8.74 1.81 12.77
C ARG A 189 7.55 2.52 12.16
N PHE A 190 6.74 1.76 11.40
CA PHE A 190 5.45 2.22 10.88
C PHE A 190 4.41 1.13 11.15
N THR A 191 3.39 1.45 11.94
CA THR A 191 2.28 0.53 12.19
C THR A 191 1.17 0.81 11.20
N LEU A 192 0.71 -0.23 10.51
CA LEU A 192 -0.30 -0.19 9.47
C LEU A 192 -1.36 -1.26 9.75
N SER A 193 -2.60 -0.98 9.34
CA SER A 193 -3.60 -2.03 9.12
C SER A 193 -3.60 -2.37 7.64
N PHE A 194 -3.18 -3.56 7.28
CA PHE A 194 -3.24 -4.02 5.88
C PHE A 194 -4.69 -4.18 5.40
N ALA A 195 -5.62 -4.33 6.34
CA ALA A 195 -7.04 -4.36 6.03
C ALA A 195 -7.60 -3.02 5.52
N ASP A 196 -6.91 -1.90 5.77
CA ASP A 196 -7.34 -0.54 5.39
C ASP A 196 -6.63 -0.05 4.12
N ILE A 197 -5.83 -0.89 3.47
CA ILE A 197 -5.03 -0.55 2.28
C ILE A 197 -5.74 -1.03 1.02
N GLU A 198 -6.05 -0.12 0.10
CA GLU A 198 -6.62 -0.39 -1.22
C GLU A 198 -5.55 -0.74 -2.28
#